data_2b08787da6a446b520cee885b339c00e
#
_entry.id   2b08787da6a446b520cee885b339c00e
#
_cell.length_a   1.000
_cell.length_b   1.000
_cell.length_c   1.000
_cell.angle_alpha   90.00
_cell.angle_beta   90.00
_cell.angle_gamma   90.00
#
_symmetry.space_group_name_H-M   'P 1'
#
loop_
_entity.id
_entity.type
_entity.pdbx_description
1 polymer ?
#
loop_
_entity_poly.entity_id
_entity_poly.type
_entity_poly.pdbx_seq_one_letter_code
_entity_poly.pdbx_strand_id
1 'polypeptide(L)'
;MILAGILGKACLVDIDFPKVGLQETTYGIGQRSVPTLTSEFTMPRAFADISFTDSVRAAQSLYGSREHNRRFELDEDPRNSLGADEAKFVQERDGFYQATVGENGWPYVQYRGGAIGFVKVLDGRNIAYVDFRGNRQYISIGNLNADNRISLIFMDYANQRRLKIWGRASIVHENEDPALVASLKDPNYRAHIERAVTIHVEAYEWNCRQHITRRFTENEVRELNSALIEENQRLKDRLADNVEK
;
A
#
# COMPACT_ATOMS: atom_id res chain seq x y z
N MET A 1 -10.87 -45.20 37.13
CA MET A 1 -9.71 -46.04 36.85
C MET A 1 -8.85 -45.25 35.88
N ILE A 2 -7.84 -44.62 36.43
CA ILE A 2 -6.38 -44.79 36.11
C ILE A 2 -6.02 -44.10 34.79
N LEU A 3 -5.27 -43.08 34.78
CA LEU A 3 -4.03 -42.51 35.30
C LEU A 3 -3.11 -42.05 34.18
N ALA A 4 -2.58 -40.90 34.39
CA ALA A 4 -1.17 -40.48 34.33
C ALA A 4 -0.65 -40.24 32.88
N GLY A 5 -0.14 -39.12 32.50
CA GLY A 5 0.91 -38.30 33.17
C GLY A 5 2.19 -38.50 32.40
N ILE A 6 2.61 -37.57 31.50
CA ILE A 6 4.02 -37.46 31.10
C ILE A 6 4.38 -35.97 31.13
N LEU A 7 5.12 -35.59 32.17
CA LEU A 7 5.89 -34.39 32.29
C LEU A 7 7.18 -34.53 31.45
N GLY A 8 7.32 -33.80 30.37
CA GLY A 8 8.57 -33.66 29.62
C GLY A 8 9.43 -32.56 30.25
N LYS A 9 10.59 -32.92 30.75
CA LYS A 9 11.62 -32.07 31.33
C LYS A 9 12.15 -31.07 30.31
N ALA A 10 12.03 -29.75 30.62
CA ALA A 10 12.79 -28.71 29.94
C ALA A 10 14.28 -28.87 30.30
N CYS A 11 15.11 -29.07 29.28
CA CYS A 11 16.57 -29.07 29.42
C CYS A 11 17.04 -27.63 29.36
N LEU A 12 17.37 -27.03 30.50
CA LEU A 12 18.10 -25.78 30.61
C LEU A 12 19.55 -26.03 30.25
N VAL A 13 20.02 -25.45 29.16
CA VAL A 13 21.44 -25.41 28.81
C VAL A 13 22.01 -24.16 29.44
N ASP A 14 22.81 -24.31 30.49
CA ASP A 14 23.61 -23.25 31.07
C ASP A 14 24.73 -22.87 30.09
N ILE A 15 24.69 -21.65 29.58
CA ILE A 15 25.78 -21.07 28.79
C ILE A 15 26.64 -20.22 29.74
N ASP A 16 27.80 -20.72 30.06
CA ASP A 16 28.82 -20.07 30.88
C ASP A 16 29.53 -18.98 30.04
N PHE A 17 29.41 -17.73 30.45
CA PHE A 17 30.14 -16.61 29.84
C PHE A 17 31.47 -16.40 30.58
N PRO A 18 32.61 -16.29 29.91
CA PRO A 18 33.88 -16.00 30.56
C PRO A 18 33.91 -14.55 31.09
N LYS A 19 34.24 -14.40 32.36
CA LYS A 19 34.48 -13.10 33.01
C LYS A 19 35.78 -12.52 32.46
N VAL A 20 35.67 -11.41 31.72
CA VAL A 20 36.84 -10.60 31.32
C VAL A 20 37.13 -9.61 32.45
N GLY A 21 38.31 -9.76 33.02
CA GLY A 21 38.81 -8.89 34.09
C GLY A 21 39.11 -7.47 33.60
N LEU A 22 38.57 -6.49 34.30
CA LEU A 22 38.89 -5.08 34.14
C LEU A 22 40.24 -4.79 34.77
N GLN A 23 41.27 -4.44 33.99
CA GLN A 23 42.47 -3.76 34.48
C GLN A 23 42.26 -2.26 34.33
N GLU A 24 42.21 -1.56 35.46
CA GLU A 24 42.30 -0.10 35.51
C GLU A 24 43.72 0.37 35.10
N THR A 25 43.82 1.05 33.99
CA THR A 25 45.03 1.80 33.63
C THR A 25 44.69 3.29 33.57
N THR A 26 45.14 4.02 34.57
CA THR A 26 45.10 5.48 34.57
C THR A 26 46.08 6.04 33.56
N TYR A 27 45.57 6.76 32.52
CA TYR A 27 46.36 7.59 31.63
C TYR A 27 45.81 9.01 31.53
N GLY A 28 46.75 9.93 31.53
CA GLY A 28 46.61 11.34 31.64
C GLY A 28 45.72 12.06 30.63
N ILE A 29 45.27 13.21 31.07
CA ILE A 29 44.42 14.18 30.39
C ILE A 29 45.13 14.79 29.19
N GLY A 30 44.88 14.27 28.01
CA GLY A 30 45.17 14.96 26.75
C GLY A 30 43.82 15.35 26.09
N GLN A 31 43.58 16.65 25.92
CA GLN A 31 42.44 17.16 25.16
C GLN A 31 42.51 16.59 23.74
N ARG A 32 41.73 15.55 23.45
CA ARG A 32 41.43 15.14 22.08
C ARG A 32 40.07 15.70 21.71
N SER A 33 40.04 16.51 20.67
CA SER A 33 38.84 16.93 19.96
C SER A 33 37.97 15.69 19.68
N VAL A 34 36.79 15.66 20.26
CA VAL A 34 35.75 14.65 19.94
C VAL A 34 35.38 14.89 18.46
N PRO A 35 35.54 13.91 17.58
CA PRO A 35 34.97 14.04 16.25
C PRO A 35 33.46 14.07 16.43
N THR A 36 32.85 15.16 16.02
CA THR A 36 31.39 15.25 15.88
C THR A 36 31.01 14.26 14.78
N LEU A 37 30.61 13.05 15.16
CA LEU A 37 29.92 12.14 14.29
C LEU A 37 28.58 12.78 13.96
N THR A 38 28.54 13.63 12.94
CA THR A 38 27.33 13.86 12.16
C THR A 38 27.08 12.56 11.41
N SER A 39 26.40 11.61 12.06
CA SER A 39 25.75 10.55 11.31
C SER A 39 24.72 11.26 10.44
N GLU A 40 25.02 11.43 9.15
CA GLU A 40 24.00 11.66 8.16
C GLU A 40 23.00 10.53 8.34
N PHE A 41 21.87 10.84 8.97
CA PHE A 41 20.73 9.94 9.05
C PHE A 41 20.19 9.84 7.62
N THR A 42 20.69 8.88 6.86
CA THR A 42 20.03 8.42 5.66
C THR A 42 18.68 7.89 6.11
N MET A 43 17.59 8.50 5.65
CA MET A 43 16.25 8.01 5.93
C MET A 43 15.91 6.98 4.84
N PRO A 44 15.91 5.68 5.16
CA PRO A 44 15.60 4.64 4.19
C PRO A 44 14.19 4.82 3.64
N ARG A 45 13.90 4.24 2.48
CA ARG A 45 12.52 4.20 1.98
C ARG A 45 11.64 3.46 2.98
N ALA A 46 10.59 4.11 3.44
CA ALA A 46 9.71 3.59 4.49
C ALA A 46 9.11 2.23 4.13
N PHE A 47 8.87 1.93 2.83
CA PHE A 47 8.41 0.61 2.42
C PHE A 47 9.46 -0.49 2.69
N ALA A 48 10.75 -0.17 2.58
CA ALA A 48 11.81 -1.13 2.85
C ALA A 48 11.88 -1.46 4.35
N ASP A 49 11.70 -0.46 5.21
CA ASP A 49 11.60 -0.68 6.66
C ASP A 49 10.43 -1.57 7.04
N ILE A 50 9.27 -1.37 6.38
CA ILE A 50 8.08 -2.18 6.62
C ILE A 50 8.23 -3.59 6.06
N SER A 51 8.82 -3.74 4.86
CA SER A 51 8.72 -4.99 4.08
C SER A 51 9.97 -5.86 4.12
N PHE A 52 11.17 -5.29 4.39
CA PHE A 52 12.43 -6.05 4.39
C PHE A 52 12.73 -6.62 5.78
N THR A 53 11.87 -7.54 6.21
CA THR A 53 12.10 -8.34 7.42
C THR A 53 13.31 -9.25 7.26
N ASP A 54 13.80 -9.84 8.37
CA ASP A 54 14.95 -10.76 8.33
C ASP A 54 14.70 -11.93 7.37
N SER A 55 13.51 -12.48 7.33
CA SER A 55 13.14 -13.55 6.38
C SER A 55 13.19 -13.07 4.93
N VAL A 56 12.77 -11.82 4.66
CA VAL A 56 12.84 -11.23 3.32
C VAL A 56 14.30 -10.99 2.92
N ARG A 57 15.13 -10.44 3.81
CA ARG A 57 16.57 -10.24 3.58
C ARG A 57 17.29 -11.57 3.33
N ALA A 58 16.96 -12.61 4.09
CA ALA A 58 17.48 -13.96 3.87
C ALA A 58 17.10 -14.51 2.47
N ALA A 59 15.85 -14.33 2.04
CA ALA A 59 15.41 -14.71 0.72
C ALA A 59 16.11 -13.90 -0.39
N GLN A 60 16.27 -12.59 -0.21
CA GLN A 60 17.03 -11.75 -1.15
C GLN A 60 18.48 -12.22 -1.30
N SER A 61 19.11 -12.64 -0.21
CA SER A 61 20.48 -13.18 -0.22
C SER A 61 20.53 -14.53 -0.93
N LEU A 62 19.60 -15.43 -0.63
CA LEU A 62 19.50 -16.75 -1.25
C LEU A 62 19.33 -16.66 -2.77
N TYR A 63 18.50 -15.72 -3.25
CA TYR A 63 18.21 -15.54 -4.67
C TYR A 63 19.08 -14.48 -5.37
N GLY A 64 20.12 -13.97 -4.69
CA GLY A 64 21.13 -13.09 -5.27
C GLY A 64 20.67 -11.66 -5.56
N SER A 65 19.56 -11.21 -4.94
CA SER A 65 19.04 -9.85 -5.14
C SER A 65 19.32 -8.88 -3.99
N ARG A 66 20.01 -9.30 -2.93
CA ARG A 66 20.22 -8.51 -1.71
C ARG A 66 20.91 -7.17 -1.97
N GLU A 67 22.04 -7.17 -2.71
CA GLU A 67 22.79 -5.94 -3.00
C GLU A 67 21.96 -4.96 -3.83
N HIS A 68 21.20 -5.45 -4.80
CA HIS A 68 20.30 -4.60 -5.59
C HIS A 68 19.21 -3.95 -4.72
N ASN A 69 18.65 -4.69 -3.76
CA ASN A 69 17.58 -4.19 -2.89
C ASN A 69 18.11 -3.33 -1.73
N ARG A 70 19.38 -3.49 -1.34
CA ARG A 70 20.00 -2.69 -0.28
C ARG A 70 19.96 -1.18 -0.57
N ARG A 71 19.98 -0.77 -1.84
CA ARG A 71 19.84 0.62 -2.24
C ARG A 71 18.58 1.30 -1.67
N PHE A 72 17.49 0.56 -1.50
CA PHE A 72 16.25 1.12 -0.93
C PHE A 72 16.35 1.39 0.57
N GLU A 73 17.26 0.72 1.27
CA GLU A 73 17.55 0.96 2.68
C GLU A 73 18.54 2.13 2.87
N LEU A 74 19.21 2.57 1.79
CA LEU A 74 20.18 3.65 1.77
C LEU A 74 19.67 4.91 1.03
N ASP A 75 18.43 4.89 0.54
CA ASP A 75 17.82 6.00 -0.18
C ASP A 75 17.50 7.16 0.78
N GLU A 76 17.65 8.38 0.31
CA GLU A 76 17.35 9.59 1.08
C GLU A 76 15.88 10.03 0.95
N ASP A 77 15.13 9.45 0.00
CA ASP A 77 13.70 9.71 -0.20
C ASP A 77 12.86 8.65 0.54
N PRO A 78 12.23 8.99 1.66
CA PRO A 78 11.47 8.02 2.46
C PRO A 78 10.21 7.51 1.76
N ARG A 79 9.67 8.21 0.76
CA ARG A 79 8.40 7.88 0.10
C ARG A 79 7.28 7.54 1.08
N ASN A 80 7.11 8.38 2.06
CA ASN A 80 6.06 8.30 3.08
C ASN A 80 5.02 9.42 2.96
N SER A 81 5.12 10.21 1.90
CA SER A 81 4.19 11.29 1.58
C SER A 81 3.92 11.29 0.07
N LEU A 82 2.66 11.21 -0.32
CA LEU A 82 2.24 11.20 -1.72
C LEU A 82 2.51 12.57 -2.36
N GLY A 83 3.21 12.56 -3.47
CA GLY A 83 3.38 13.74 -4.32
C GLY A 83 2.19 13.94 -5.28
N ALA A 84 2.33 14.91 -6.17
CA ALA A 84 1.28 15.23 -7.15
C ALA A 84 1.00 14.06 -8.10
N ASP A 85 2.02 13.30 -8.49
CA ASP A 85 1.88 12.17 -9.41
C ASP A 85 1.15 10.98 -8.75
N GLU A 86 1.45 10.68 -7.48
CA GLU A 86 0.78 9.64 -6.71
C GLU A 86 -0.68 10.04 -6.42
N ALA A 87 -0.90 11.29 -6.03
CA ALA A 87 -2.24 11.82 -5.77
C ALA A 87 -3.13 11.76 -7.02
N LYS A 88 -2.61 12.22 -8.16
CA LYS A 88 -3.29 12.12 -9.45
C LYS A 88 -3.59 10.67 -9.80
N PHE A 89 -2.59 9.79 -9.68
CA PHE A 89 -2.77 8.37 -9.98
C PHE A 89 -3.87 7.73 -9.13
N VAL A 90 -3.93 8.00 -7.84
CA VAL A 90 -4.97 7.50 -6.93
C VAL A 90 -6.34 8.02 -7.33
N GLN A 91 -6.45 9.32 -7.60
CA GLN A 91 -7.72 9.99 -7.93
C GLN A 91 -8.28 9.61 -9.31
N GLU A 92 -7.46 9.09 -10.20
CA GLU A 92 -7.90 8.60 -11.51
C GLU A 92 -8.42 7.14 -11.48
N ARG A 93 -8.40 6.47 -10.32
CA ARG A 93 -8.85 5.07 -10.21
C ARG A 93 -10.31 4.98 -9.80
N ASP A 94 -10.96 3.96 -10.32
CA ASP A 94 -12.32 3.52 -10.00
C ASP A 94 -12.34 2.38 -8.98
N GLY A 95 -11.18 1.90 -8.55
CA GLY A 95 -11.05 0.81 -7.59
C GLY A 95 -9.62 0.50 -7.18
N PHE A 96 -9.53 -0.26 -6.09
CA PHE A 96 -8.26 -0.76 -5.54
C PHE A 96 -8.48 -2.08 -4.79
N TYR A 97 -7.41 -2.82 -4.57
CA TYR A 97 -7.39 -3.98 -3.69
C TYR A 97 -6.86 -3.55 -2.32
N GLN A 98 -7.56 -4.00 -1.28
CA GLN A 98 -7.25 -3.72 0.12
C GLN A 98 -6.92 -5.03 0.82
N ALA A 99 -5.80 -5.07 1.53
CA ALA A 99 -5.42 -6.17 2.39
C ALA A 99 -5.48 -5.74 3.86
N THR A 100 -6.04 -6.61 4.70
CA THR A 100 -6.10 -6.49 6.16
C THR A 100 -5.73 -7.82 6.80
N VAL A 101 -5.46 -7.86 8.09
CA VAL A 101 -5.12 -9.09 8.82
C VAL A 101 -6.15 -9.31 9.92
N GLY A 102 -6.72 -10.49 9.97
CA GLY A 102 -7.64 -10.89 11.05
C GLY A 102 -6.91 -11.14 12.36
N GLU A 103 -7.62 -11.10 13.48
CA GLU A 103 -7.07 -11.38 14.83
C GLU A 103 -6.41 -12.77 14.92
N ASN A 104 -6.84 -13.70 14.07
CA ASN A 104 -6.26 -15.05 13.95
C ASN A 104 -5.00 -15.10 13.05
N GLY A 105 -4.52 -13.95 12.57
CA GLY A 105 -3.33 -13.83 11.73
C GLY A 105 -3.56 -14.11 10.23
N TRP A 106 -4.76 -14.50 9.80
CA TRP A 106 -5.03 -14.74 8.39
C TRP A 106 -5.13 -13.43 7.61
N PRO A 107 -4.40 -13.30 6.47
CA PRO A 107 -4.56 -12.17 5.58
C PRO A 107 -5.90 -12.24 4.84
N TYR A 108 -6.52 -11.10 4.65
CA TYR A 108 -7.76 -10.95 3.91
C TYR A 108 -7.62 -9.88 2.84
N VAL A 109 -8.05 -10.17 1.62
CA VAL A 109 -7.99 -9.23 0.49
C VAL A 109 -9.41 -8.99 -0.03
N GLN A 110 -9.73 -7.72 -0.28
CA GLN A 110 -11.00 -7.31 -0.85
C GLN A 110 -10.80 -6.23 -1.91
N TYR A 111 -11.55 -6.33 -3.00
CA TYR A 111 -11.67 -5.24 -3.97
C TYR A 111 -12.65 -4.18 -3.43
N ARG A 112 -12.25 -2.91 -3.58
CA ARG A 112 -13.07 -1.72 -3.31
C ARG A 112 -13.21 -0.95 -4.60
N GLY A 113 -14.44 -0.66 -5.02
CA GLY A 113 -14.73 0.10 -6.25
C GLY A 113 -15.75 1.20 -6.01
N GLY A 114 -15.73 2.18 -6.88
CA GLY A 114 -16.63 3.34 -6.87
C GLY A 114 -16.55 4.11 -8.18
N ALA A 115 -17.08 5.33 -8.22
CA ALA A 115 -16.83 6.24 -9.32
C ALA A 115 -15.34 6.59 -9.40
N ILE A 116 -14.85 6.94 -10.59
CA ILE A 116 -13.48 7.46 -10.73
C ILE A 116 -13.28 8.62 -9.74
N GLY A 117 -12.21 8.54 -8.95
CA GLY A 117 -11.89 9.54 -7.94
C GLY A 117 -12.71 9.42 -6.64
N PHE A 118 -13.35 8.27 -6.37
CA PHE A 118 -14.01 8.04 -5.09
C PHE A 118 -13.03 7.98 -3.91
N VAL A 119 -11.76 7.66 -4.17
CA VAL A 119 -10.68 7.83 -3.19
C VAL A 119 -10.18 9.26 -3.28
N LYS A 120 -10.24 9.99 -2.17
CA LYS A 120 -9.76 11.37 -2.07
C LYS A 120 -8.39 11.39 -1.41
N VAL A 121 -7.46 12.14 -1.99
CA VAL A 121 -6.20 12.49 -1.34
C VAL A 121 -6.46 13.79 -0.58
N LEU A 122 -6.47 13.71 0.75
CA LEU A 122 -6.77 14.85 1.62
C LEU A 122 -5.55 15.75 1.77
N ASP A 123 -4.39 15.13 1.87
CA ASP A 123 -3.07 15.77 1.89
C ASP A 123 -1.99 14.75 1.51
N GLY A 124 -0.72 15.10 1.61
CA GLY A 124 0.39 14.22 1.24
C GLY A 124 0.46 12.91 2.05
N ARG A 125 -0.17 12.86 3.23
CA ARG A 125 -0.13 11.68 4.10
C ARG A 125 -1.48 11.06 4.39
N ASN A 126 -2.56 11.65 3.94
CA ASN A 126 -3.90 11.17 4.28
C ASN A 126 -4.74 11.00 3.03
N ILE A 127 -5.28 9.81 2.87
CA ILE A 127 -6.29 9.49 1.87
C ILE A 127 -7.57 9.02 2.55
N ALA A 128 -8.70 9.17 1.88
CA ALA A 128 -9.98 8.72 2.43
C ALA A 128 -10.90 8.21 1.32
N TYR A 129 -11.79 7.30 1.68
CA TYR A 129 -12.85 6.82 0.81
C TYR A 129 -14.12 6.53 1.61
N VAL A 130 -15.26 6.51 0.91
CA VAL A 130 -16.52 6.06 1.49
C VAL A 130 -16.63 4.53 1.38
N ASP A 131 -17.04 3.88 2.47
CA ASP A 131 -17.33 2.45 2.51
C ASP A 131 -18.80 2.25 2.17
N PHE A 132 -19.06 1.69 0.99
CA PHE A 132 -20.39 1.40 0.51
C PHE A 132 -20.95 0.11 1.12
N ARG A 133 -22.25 0.09 1.38
CA ARG A 133 -22.94 -1.11 1.80
C ARG A 133 -22.82 -2.21 0.74
N GLY A 134 -22.16 -3.31 1.09
CA GLY A 134 -22.01 -4.50 0.27
C GLY A 134 -22.77 -5.69 0.87
N ASN A 135 -22.12 -6.84 0.91
CA ASN A 135 -22.67 -8.11 1.45
C ASN A 135 -22.81 -8.15 2.98
N ARG A 136 -22.35 -7.12 3.67
CA ARG A 136 -22.44 -6.94 5.12
C ARG A 136 -21.71 -8.00 5.97
N GLN A 137 -20.70 -8.66 5.41
CA GLN A 137 -19.84 -9.56 6.19
C GLN A 137 -18.88 -8.79 7.11
N TYR A 138 -18.59 -7.52 6.82
CA TYR A 138 -17.77 -6.61 7.62
C TYR A 138 -16.38 -7.13 7.98
N ILE A 139 -15.81 -8.09 7.23
CA ILE A 139 -14.53 -8.71 7.56
C ILE A 139 -13.42 -7.67 7.63
N SER A 140 -13.27 -6.80 6.60
CA SER A 140 -12.26 -5.74 6.62
C SER A 140 -12.43 -4.78 7.80
N ILE A 141 -13.69 -4.44 8.14
CA ILE A 141 -13.97 -3.51 9.24
C ILE A 141 -13.62 -4.14 10.59
N GLY A 142 -14.00 -5.41 10.80
CA GLY A 142 -13.61 -6.15 12.00
C GLY A 142 -12.10 -6.26 12.15
N ASN A 143 -11.39 -6.59 11.06
CA ASN A 143 -9.94 -6.68 11.04
C ASN A 143 -9.31 -5.33 11.41
N LEU A 144 -9.77 -4.22 10.78
CA LEU A 144 -9.21 -2.88 11.01
C LEU A 144 -9.49 -2.34 12.42
N ASN A 145 -10.55 -2.79 13.07
CA ASN A 145 -10.80 -2.47 14.47
C ASN A 145 -9.80 -3.15 15.42
N ALA A 146 -9.35 -4.35 15.07
CA ALA A 146 -8.38 -5.10 15.87
C ALA A 146 -6.93 -4.71 15.53
N ASP A 147 -6.62 -4.56 14.25
CA ASP A 147 -5.31 -4.14 13.74
C ASP A 147 -5.52 -3.16 12.57
N ASN A 148 -5.22 -1.91 12.80
CA ASN A 148 -5.46 -0.84 11.83
C ASN A 148 -4.48 -0.80 10.66
N ARG A 149 -3.51 -1.72 10.59
CA ARG A 149 -2.58 -1.81 9.47
C ARG A 149 -3.30 -2.25 8.21
N ILE A 150 -3.02 -1.54 7.12
CA ILE A 150 -3.65 -1.77 5.83
C ILE A 150 -2.62 -1.69 4.71
N SER A 151 -2.80 -2.50 3.69
CA SER A 151 -2.03 -2.40 2.45
C SER A 151 -2.99 -2.28 1.26
N LEU A 152 -2.68 -1.36 0.36
CA LEU A 152 -3.49 -1.08 -0.82
C LEU A 152 -2.69 -1.33 -2.09
N ILE A 153 -3.38 -1.78 -3.15
CA ILE A 153 -2.84 -1.83 -4.51
C ILE A 153 -3.80 -1.13 -5.44
N PHE A 154 -3.36 -0.03 -6.02
CA PHE A 154 -4.04 0.66 -7.10
C PHE A 154 -3.48 0.20 -8.44
N MET A 155 -4.36 -0.07 -9.40
CA MET A 155 -3.99 -0.60 -10.72
C MET A 155 -4.43 0.33 -11.85
N ASP A 156 -3.50 0.58 -12.77
CA ASP A 156 -3.77 1.11 -14.10
C ASP A 156 -3.37 0.03 -15.10
N TYR A 157 -4.35 -0.78 -15.48
CA TYR A 157 -4.11 -1.93 -16.36
C TYR A 157 -3.75 -1.51 -17.77
N ALA A 158 -4.35 -0.43 -18.29
CA ALA A 158 -4.11 0.06 -19.64
C ALA A 158 -2.64 0.49 -19.84
N ASN A 159 -2.08 1.18 -18.83
CA ASN A 159 -0.71 1.68 -18.84
C ASN A 159 0.29 0.77 -18.09
N GLN A 160 -0.17 -0.39 -17.61
CA GLN A 160 0.65 -1.36 -16.86
C GLN A 160 1.36 -0.71 -15.66
N ARG A 161 0.66 0.14 -14.91
CA ARG A 161 1.18 0.80 -13.71
C ARG A 161 0.45 0.29 -12.48
N ARG A 162 1.17 0.22 -11.37
CA ARG A 162 0.58 -0.06 -10.06
C ARG A 162 1.31 0.70 -8.96
N LEU A 163 0.53 1.21 -8.03
CA LEU A 163 1.00 1.87 -6.83
C LEU A 163 0.58 1.01 -5.63
N LYS A 164 1.53 0.69 -4.76
CA LYS A 164 1.27 0.09 -3.45
C LYS A 164 1.36 1.16 -2.38
N ILE A 165 0.46 1.10 -1.40
CA ILE A 165 0.46 1.98 -0.24
C ILE A 165 0.35 1.11 1.01
N TRP A 166 1.16 1.39 2.02
CA TRP A 166 1.03 0.88 3.37
C TRP A 166 0.59 2.02 4.27
N GLY A 167 -0.29 1.75 5.21
CA GLY A 167 -0.80 2.78 6.09
C GLY A 167 -1.56 2.24 7.29
N ARG A 168 -2.14 3.17 8.04
CA ARG A 168 -3.03 2.91 9.16
C ARG A 168 -4.40 3.49 8.89
N ALA A 169 -5.40 2.64 8.97
CA ALA A 169 -6.78 3.03 8.72
C ALA A 169 -7.48 3.46 10.01
N SER A 170 -8.39 4.42 9.88
CA SER A 170 -9.37 4.77 10.90
C SER A 170 -10.76 4.75 10.28
N ILE A 171 -11.71 4.17 10.99
CA ILE A 171 -13.10 4.10 10.59
C ILE A 171 -13.81 5.32 11.18
N VAL A 172 -14.53 6.08 10.36
CA VAL A 172 -15.21 7.31 10.74
C VAL A 172 -16.68 7.19 10.40
N HIS A 173 -17.54 7.21 11.41
CA HIS A 173 -18.99 7.20 11.21
C HIS A 173 -19.53 8.61 10.96
N GLU A 174 -20.68 8.69 10.27
CA GLU A 174 -21.30 9.99 9.92
C GLU A 174 -21.63 10.86 11.15
N ASN A 175 -21.92 10.24 12.29
CA ASN A 175 -22.17 10.95 13.55
C ASN A 175 -20.90 11.47 14.24
N GLU A 176 -19.72 10.97 13.86
CA GLU A 176 -18.42 11.40 14.39
C GLU A 176 -17.85 12.58 13.59
N ASP A 177 -17.90 12.49 12.27
CA ASP A 177 -17.49 13.57 11.37
C ASP A 177 -18.41 13.64 10.13
N PRO A 178 -19.58 14.32 10.26
CA PRO A 178 -20.52 14.47 9.14
C PRO A 178 -19.92 15.28 7.98
N ALA A 179 -19.01 16.22 8.26
CA ALA A 179 -18.39 17.06 7.25
C ALA A 179 -17.44 16.25 6.36
N LEU A 180 -16.61 15.41 6.95
CA LEU A 180 -15.73 14.50 6.22
C LEU A 180 -16.58 13.56 5.35
N VAL A 181 -17.55 12.85 5.93
CA VAL A 181 -18.38 11.90 5.16
C VAL A 181 -19.09 12.60 4.01
N ALA A 182 -19.61 13.82 4.23
CA ALA A 182 -20.24 14.61 3.17
C ALA A 182 -19.27 15.00 2.06
N SER A 183 -18.03 15.36 2.39
CA SER A 183 -17.00 15.76 1.42
C SER A 183 -16.55 14.61 0.50
N LEU A 184 -16.70 13.38 0.96
CA LEU A 184 -16.34 12.18 0.21
C LEU A 184 -17.44 11.66 -0.70
N LYS A 185 -18.69 12.15 -0.54
CA LYS A 185 -19.85 11.72 -1.34
C LYS A 185 -19.73 12.19 -2.78
N ASP A 186 -20.01 11.29 -3.72
CA ASP A 186 -20.26 11.65 -5.11
C ASP A 186 -21.79 11.69 -5.32
N PRO A 187 -22.38 12.85 -5.65
CA PRO A 187 -23.83 12.98 -5.83
C PRO A 187 -24.37 12.16 -7.01
N ASN A 188 -23.50 11.82 -7.97
CA ASN A 188 -23.86 11.04 -9.15
C ASN A 188 -23.73 9.52 -8.95
N TYR A 189 -23.11 9.06 -7.86
CA TYR A 189 -22.93 7.66 -7.58
C TYR A 189 -23.96 7.18 -6.54
N ARG A 190 -24.96 6.42 -7.02
CA ARG A 190 -26.09 5.95 -6.20
C ARG A 190 -25.73 4.67 -5.43
N ALA A 191 -24.98 4.82 -4.34
CA ALA A 191 -24.73 3.73 -3.41
C ALA A 191 -24.98 4.19 -1.97
N HIS A 192 -25.40 3.27 -1.11
CA HIS A 192 -25.59 3.56 0.31
C HIS A 192 -24.22 3.59 1.00
N ILE A 193 -23.87 4.75 1.55
CA ILE A 193 -22.65 4.95 2.34
C ILE A 193 -22.94 4.53 3.78
N GLU A 194 -22.09 3.70 4.36
CA GLU A 194 -22.19 3.29 5.76
C GLU A 194 -21.25 4.08 6.66
N ARG A 195 -20.08 4.45 6.14
CA ARG A 195 -19.01 5.16 6.88
C ARG A 195 -17.96 5.70 5.92
N ALA A 196 -17.03 6.47 6.45
CA ALA A 196 -15.77 6.77 5.78
C ALA A 196 -14.64 5.90 6.37
N VAL A 197 -13.60 5.69 5.57
CA VAL A 197 -12.32 5.12 6.01
C VAL A 197 -11.25 6.12 5.64
N THR A 198 -10.52 6.61 6.64
CA THR A 198 -9.33 7.43 6.43
C THR A 198 -8.09 6.56 6.57
N ILE A 199 -7.05 6.84 5.82
CA ILE A 199 -5.80 6.08 5.86
C ILE A 199 -4.65 7.05 5.96
N HIS A 200 -3.88 6.95 7.04
CA HIS A 200 -2.60 7.61 7.18
C HIS A 200 -1.55 6.79 6.43
N VAL A 201 -0.92 7.40 5.42
CA VAL A 201 0.10 6.77 4.57
C VAL A 201 1.43 6.70 5.34
N GLU A 202 1.94 5.51 5.55
CA GLU A 202 3.26 5.27 6.15
C GLU A 202 4.34 5.07 5.08
N ALA A 203 3.97 4.45 3.95
CA ALA A 203 4.87 4.23 2.84
C ALA A 203 4.13 4.01 1.53
N TYR A 204 4.78 4.32 0.42
CA TYR A 204 4.32 3.89 -0.90
C TYR A 204 5.49 3.41 -1.77
N GLU A 205 5.16 2.60 -2.79
CA GLU A 205 6.14 2.14 -3.77
C GLU A 205 5.49 1.88 -5.14
N TRP A 206 6.15 2.38 -6.19
CA TRP A 206 5.83 2.05 -7.56
C TRP A 206 6.48 0.73 -7.96
N ASN A 207 5.70 -0.20 -8.48
CA ASN A 207 6.22 -1.48 -8.93
C ASN A 207 6.58 -1.50 -10.42
N CYS A 208 7.46 -2.45 -10.78
CA CYS A 208 7.80 -2.78 -12.15
C CYS A 208 6.54 -3.10 -12.98
N ARG A 209 6.54 -2.70 -14.26
CA ARG A 209 5.46 -2.93 -15.23
C ARG A 209 5.35 -4.37 -15.70
N GLN A 210 6.36 -5.19 -15.46
CA GLN A 210 6.39 -6.57 -15.92
C GLN A 210 5.20 -7.38 -15.40
N HIS A 211 4.67 -8.23 -16.27
CA HIS A 211 3.59 -9.18 -15.99
C HIS A 211 2.23 -8.55 -15.62
N ILE A 212 2.02 -7.25 -15.88
CA ILE A 212 0.69 -6.65 -15.80
C ILE A 212 0.03 -6.82 -17.16
N THR A 213 -0.98 -7.69 -17.23
CA THR A 213 -1.78 -7.86 -18.46
C THR A 213 -2.60 -6.60 -18.72
N ARG A 214 -2.49 -6.04 -19.93
CA ARG A 214 -3.30 -4.89 -20.34
C ARG A 214 -4.78 -5.26 -20.35
N ARG A 215 -5.57 -4.37 -19.80
CA ARG A 215 -7.04 -4.42 -19.82
C ARG A 215 -7.53 -3.00 -20.05
N PHE A 216 -8.61 -2.87 -20.79
CA PHE A 216 -9.18 -1.58 -21.14
C PHE A 216 -10.63 -1.54 -20.70
N THR A 217 -11.08 -0.39 -20.23
CA THR A 217 -12.49 -0.09 -20.02
C THR A 217 -13.19 0.11 -21.36
N GLU A 218 -14.51 0.04 -21.36
CA GLU A 218 -15.30 0.32 -22.59
C GLU A 218 -15.03 1.73 -23.14
N ASN A 219 -14.84 2.72 -22.28
CA ASN A 219 -14.54 4.09 -22.69
C ASN A 219 -13.16 4.19 -23.33
N GLU A 220 -12.13 3.59 -22.74
CA GLU A 220 -10.79 3.53 -23.35
C GLU A 220 -10.79 2.84 -24.70
N VAL A 221 -11.56 1.74 -24.85
CA VAL A 221 -11.73 1.08 -26.15
C VAL A 221 -12.42 1.99 -27.17
N ARG A 222 -13.45 2.73 -26.77
CA ARG A 222 -14.10 3.71 -27.65
C ARG A 222 -13.16 4.81 -28.09
N GLU A 223 -12.38 5.36 -27.17
CA GLU A 223 -11.37 6.40 -27.47
C GLU A 223 -10.31 5.87 -28.43
N LEU A 224 -9.76 4.68 -28.18
CA LEU A 224 -8.78 4.05 -29.06
C LEU A 224 -9.31 3.81 -30.48
N ASN A 225 -10.60 3.56 -30.62
CA ASN A 225 -11.23 3.28 -31.91
C ASN A 225 -11.96 4.50 -32.52
N SER A 226 -11.95 5.67 -31.89
CA SER A 226 -12.72 6.83 -32.34
C SER A 226 -12.43 7.21 -33.78
N ALA A 227 -11.17 7.27 -34.18
CA ALA A 227 -10.78 7.59 -35.55
C ALA A 227 -11.30 6.55 -36.58
N LEU A 228 -11.28 5.26 -36.23
CA LEU A 228 -11.82 4.19 -37.08
C LEU A 228 -13.34 4.26 -37.18
N ILE A 229 -14.03 4.61 -36.13
CA ILE A 229 -15.48 4.76 -36.09
C ILE A 229 -15.89 5.95 -36.97
N GLU A 230 -15.21 7.08 -36.88
CA GLU A 230 -15.45 8.25 -37.70
C GLU A 230 -15.22 7.97 -39.18
N GLU A 231 -14.12 7.30 -39.55
CA GLU A 231 -13.82 6.95 -40.92
C GLU A 231 -14.84 5.95 -41.48
N ASN A 232 -15.25 4.96 -40.72
CA ASN A 232 -16.32 4.05 -41.11
C ASN A 232 -17.64 4.78 -41.39
N GLN A 233 -17.98 5.78 -40.57
CA GLN A 233 -19.18 6.56 -40.81
C GLN A 233 -19.07 7.39 -42.08
N ARG A 234 -17.95 8.09 -42.34
CA ARG A 234 -17.71 8.82 -43.57
C ARG A 234 -17.80 7.94 -44.81
N LEU A 235 -17.26 6.71 -44.76
CA LEU A 235 -17.33 5.76 -45.86
C LEU A 235 -18.77 5.30 -46.13
N LYS A 236 -19.56 5.06 -45.07
CA LYS A 236 -20.98 4.70 -45.17
C LYS A 236 -21.79 5.82 -45.83
N ASP A 237 -21.57 7.04 -45.40
CA ASP A 237 -22.28 8.21 -45.95
C ASP A 237 -21.95 8.39 -47.45
N ARG A 238 -20.68 8.27 -47.84
CA ARG A 238 -20.25 8.32 -49.25
C ARG A 238 -20.85 7.19 -50.09
N LEU A 239 -21.00 6.00 -49.53
CA LEU A 239 -21.64 4.88 -50.24
C LEU A 239 -23.12 5.13 -50.45
N ALA A 240 -23.83 5.67 -49.47
CA ALA A 240 -25.24 6.02 -49.57
C ALA A 240 -25.47 7.07 -50.69
N ASP A 241 -24.66 8.14 -50.72
CA ASP A 241 -24.72 9.19 -51.75
C ASP A 241 -24.47 8.68 -53.15
N ASN A 242 -23.68 7.61 -53.31
CA ASN A 242 -23.39 7.00 -54.59
C ASN A 242 -24.47 6.02 -55.06
N VAL A 243 -25.32 5.51 -54.20
CA VAL A 243 -26.42 4.60 -54.54
C VAL A 243 -27.68 5.35 -54.96
N GLU A 244 -27.83 6.62 -54.54
CA GLU A 244 -28.96 7.50 -54.89
C GLU A 244 -28.77 8.24 -56.22
N LYS A 245 -27.60 8.12 -56.86
CA LYS A 245 -27.27 8.66 -58.19
C LYS A 245 -27.34 7.58 -59.26
#